data_fbf06d916f446543c1d3cc4cd84b3079
#
_entry.id   fbf06d916f446543c1d3cc4cd84b3079
#
_cell.length_a   1.000
_cell.length_b   1.000
_cell.length_c   1.000
_cell.angle_alpha   90.00
_cell.angle_beta   90.00
_cell.angle_gamma   90.00
#
_symmetry.space_group_name_H-M   'P 1'
#
loop_
_entity.id
_entity.type
_entity.pdbx_description
1 polymer ?
#
loop_
_entity_poly.entity_id
_entity_poly.type
_entity_poly.pdbx_seq_one_letter_code
_entity_poly.pdbx_strand_id
1 'polypeptide(L)'
;NDSIAGILLINPDNPTGAVYDREIIKKIVQICEKYNCILICDETYAHVNYSGSGSIHLSECIGDKACGMALRSISKELPWPGSRCGWIEVFNRKNDPLFDRYIKSLVDAKMLEVCSTTLPQMAIPDIYSSPEFIPHLNARNEKYRQRAHQAVEILSQVKGIKVVEPKGGFFLTVLFETGILNDRMKLKISNSEAEKYISGMLANAANDRRFVLNLLASTGICVVPISSFCCRKDGFRVTLLEEDPEAFEKTFRTIADSISDYLKSA
;
A
#
# COMPACT_ATOMS: atom_id res chain seq x y z
N ASN A 1 23.08 -15.06 -3.24
CA ASN A 1 22.45 -16.25 -2.66
C ASN A 1 21.55 -16.89 -3.73
N ASP A 2 21.93 -18.06 -4.21
CA ASP A 2 21.29 -18.79 -5.31
C ASP A 2 19.83 -19.20 -5.04
N SER A 3 19.33 -18.94 -3.83
CA SER A 3 17.94 -19.19 -3.43
C SER A 3 16.98 -18.04 -3.76
N ILE A 4 17.45 -16.88 -4.22
CA ILE A 4 16.61 -15.73 -4.55
C ILE A 4 16.29 -15.75 -6.04
N ALA A 5 15.02 -16.00 -6.39
CA ALA A 5 14.56 -16.05 -7.77
C ALA A 5 14.19 -14.67 -8.33
N GLY A 6 13.78 -13.74 -7.48
CA GLY A 6 13.32 -12.43 -7.92
C GLY A 6 13.15 -11.42 -6.79
N ILE A 7 12.92 -10.18 -7.19
CA ILE A 7 12.60 -9.04 -6.32
C ILE A 7 11.17 -8.59 -6.64
N LEU A 8 10.32 -8.47 -5.62
CA LEU A 8 9.03 -7.80 -5.73
C LEU A 8 9.16 -6.36 -5.21
N LEU A 9 8.89 -5.41 -6.08
CA LEU A 9 8.85 -3.99 -5.77
C LEU A 9 7.41 -3.48 -5.91
N ILE A 10 6.92 -2.75 -4.95
CA ILE A 10 5.60 -2.09 -5.00
C ILE A 10 5.84 -0.58 -5.10
N ASN A 11 5.38 0.07 -6.18
CA ASN A 11 5.66 1.49 -6.39
C ASN A 11 4.47 2.23 -7.03
N PRO A 12 3.87 3.20 -6.35
CA PRO A 12 4.01 3.60 -4.93
C PRO A 12 3.71 2.46 -3.95
N ASP A 13 4.40 2.45 -2.81
CA ASP A 13 4.39 1.35 -1.87
C ASP A 13 3.13 1.29 -1.00
N ASN A 14 2.59 0.12 -0.82
CA ASN A 14 1.60 -0.23 0.19
C ASN A 14 2.29 -1.15 1.22
N PRO A 15 2.48 -0.74 2.48
CA PRO A 15 1.64 0.19 3.24
C PRO A 15 2.17 1.61 3.44
N THR A 16 3.38 1.94 3.02
CA THR A 16 4.08 3.14 3.50
C THR A 16 3.75 4.42 2.72
N GLY A 17 3.24 4.30 1.49
CA GLY A 17 3.09 5.43 0.58
C GLY A 17 4.42 5.96 0.03
N ALA A 18 5.52 5.23 0.21
CA ALA A 18 6.80 5.60 -0.38
C ALA A 18 6.75 5.52 -1.90
N VAL A 19 7.45 6.44 -2.55
CA VAL A 19 7.64 6.44 -4.00
C VAL A 19 9.14 6.28 -4.28
N TYR A 20 9.48 5.21 -4.99
CA TYR A 20 10.84 4.99 -5.46
C TYR A 20 11.06 5.77 -6.75
N ASP A 21 12.11 6.58 -6.77
CA ASP A 21 12.47 7.35 -7.96
C ASP A 21 13.09 6.46 -9.05
N ARG A 22 13.21 7.03 -10.26
CA ARG A 22 13.75 6.34 -11.43
C ARG A 22 15.15 5.77 -11.20
N GLU A 23 15.99 6.48 -10.46
CA GLU A 23 17.37 6.06 -10.20
C GLU A 23 17.44 4.88 -9.22
N ILE A 24 16.54 4.83 -8.25
CA ILE A 24 16.42 3.67 -7.35
C ILE A 24 15.94 2.45 -8.13
N ILE A 25 14.91 2.60 -8.99
CA ILE A 25 14.40 1.48 -9.80
C ILE A 25 15.50 0.96 -10.73
N LYS A 26 16.26 1.84 -11.41
CA LYS A 26 17.38 1.44 -12.26
C LYS A 26 18.47 0.69 -11.48
N LYS A 27 18.78 1.11 -10.25
CA LYS A 27 19.72 0.37 -9.39
C LYS A 27 19.21 -1.03 -9.05
N ILE A 28 17.90 -1.19 -8.80
CA ILE A 28 17.28 -2.50 -8.58
C ILE A 28 17.37 -3.35 -9.85
N VAL A 29 17.11 -2.78 -11.02
CA VAL A 29 17.29 -3.45 -12.32
C VAL A 29 18.72 -3.95 -12.48
N GLN A 30 19.73 -3.12 -12.19
CA GLN A 30 21.15 -3.52 -12.25
C GLN A 30 21.48 -4.68 -11.28
N ILE A 31 20.85 -4.71 -10.11
CA ILE A 31 20.97 -5.84 -9.18
C ILE A 31 20.38 -7.11 -9.82
N CYS A 32 19.19 -7.00 -10.43
CA CYS A 32 18.56 -8.12 -11.11
C CYS A 32 19.41 -8.64 -12.28
N GLU A 33 19.99 -7.77 -13.08
CA GLU A 33 20.95 -8.12 -14.14
C GLU A 33 22.16 -8.85 -13.58
N LYS A 34 22.78 -8.30 -12.52
CA LYS A 34 24.00 -8.86 -11.92
C LYS A 34 23.80 -10.26 -11.34
N TYR A 35 22.64 -10.52 -10.75
CA TYR A 35 22.35 -11.77 -10.05
C TYR A 35 21.40 -12.69 -10.81
N ASN A 36 21.07 -12.36 -12.04
CA ASN A 36 20.13 -13.10 -12.89
C ASN A 36 18.82 -13.43 -12.16
N CYS A 37 18.21 -12.42 -11.54
CA CYS A 37 16.91 -12.55 -10.87
C CYS A 37 15.83 -11.72 -11.57
N ILE A 38 14.59 -12.12 -11.42
CA ILE A 38 13.43 -11.48 -12.06
C ILE A 38 13.02 -10.25 -11.23
N LEU A 39 12.65 -9.15 -11.90
CA LEU A 39 12.02 -8.01 -11.25
C LEU A 39 10.50 -8.04 -11.49
N ILE A 40 9.74 -8.11 -10.43
CA ILE A 40 8.27 -7.96 -10.44
C ILE A 40 7.95 -6.60 -9.83
N CYS A 41 7.32 -5.70 -10.58
CA CYS A 41 6.91 -4.40 -10.12
C CYS A 41 5.37 -4.33 -10.02
N ASP A 42 4.85 -4.17 -8.80
CA ASP A 42 3.43 -3.89 -8.61
C ASP A 42 3.20 -2.38 -8.77
N GLU A 43 2.59 -2.01 -9.89
CA GLU A 43 2.29 -0.63 -10.28
C GLU A 43 0.80 -0.28 -10.10
N THR A 44 0.07 -1.02 -9.28
CA THR A 44 -1.36 -0.78 -9.02
C THR A 44 -1.67 0.65 -8.57
N TYR A 45 -0.70 1.36 -8.01
CA TYR A 45 -0.82 2.74 -7.54
C TYR A 45 -0.03 3.75 -8.39
N ALA A 46 0.49 3.40 -9.56
CA ALA A 46 1.43 4.22 -10.34
C ALA A 46 0.93 5.66 -10.56
N HIS A 47 -0.35 5.83 -10.89
CA HIS A 47 -0.95 7.16 -11.08
C HIS A 47 -1.46 7.82 -9.80
N VAL A 48 -1.34 7.17 -8.64
CA VAL A 48 -1.60 7.79 -7.33
C VAL A 48 -0.28 8.26 -6.75
N ASN A 49 0.35 9.22 -7.39
CA ASN A 49 1.66 9.74 -7.07
C ASN A 49 1.62 11.27 -6.99
N TYR A 50 1.90 11.80 -5.80
CA TYR A 50 1.93 13.23 -5.50
C TYR A 50 3.30 13.70 -4.99
N SER A 51 4.36 12.93 -5.29
CA SER A 51 5.74 13.29 -4.97
C SER A 51 6.31 14.44 -5.81
N GLY A 52 5.63 14.78 -6.91
CA GLY A 52 6.12 15.72 -7.92
C GLY A 52 6.97 15.08 -9.04
N SER A 53 7.31 13.80 -8.93
CA SER A 53 8.11 13.09 -9.95
C SER A 53 7.28 12.53 -11.12
N GLY A 54 5.95 12.63 -11.07
CA GLY A 54 5.06 11.93 -12.00
C GLY A 54 5.05 10.41 -11.78
N SER A 55 4.24 9.70 -12.58
CA SER A 55 4.24 8.24 -12.56
C SER A 55 5.55 7.70 -13.15
N ILE A 56 6.12 6.69 -12.50
CA ILE A 56 7.35 6.02 -12.95
C ILE A 56 7.00 4.56 -13.19
N HIS A 57 7.19 4.12 -14.41
CA HIS A 57 6.87 2.76 -14.83
C HIS A 57 8.13 1.92 -15.05
N LEU A 58 8.03 0.62 -14.78
CA LEU A 58 9.11 -0.32 -14.99
C LEU A 58 9.57 -0.32 -16.46
N SER A 59 8.63 -0.17 -17.40
CA SER A 59 8.91 -0.06 -18.84
C SER A 59 9.94 1.02 -19.20
N GLU A 60 10.03 2.09 -18.39
CA GLU A 60 10.95 3.20 -18.60
C GLU A 60 12.34 2.95 -17.99
N CYS A 61 12.48 1.90 -17.17
CA CYS A 61 13.66 1.66 -16.33
C CYS A 61 14.37 0.33 -16.63
N ILE A 62 13.63 -0.69 -17.14
CA ILE A 62 14.11 -2.08 -17.16
C ILE A 62 15.17 -2.36 -18.22
N GLY A 63 15.26 -1.52 -19.29
CA GLY A 63 16.21 -1.77 -20.39
C GLY A 63 15.92 -3.06 -21.16
N ASP A 64 16.97 -3.64 -21.77
CA ASP A 64 16.87 -4.80 -22.67
C ASP A 64 17.46 -6.11 -22.10
N LYS A 65 18.02 -6.08 -20.88
CA LYS A 65 18.74 -7.23 -20.29
C LYS A 65 17.93 -7.94 -19.20
N ALA A 66 17.49 -7.21 -18.18
CA ALA A 66 16.78 -7.81 -17.05
C ALA A 66 15.42 -8.36 -17.46
N CYS A 67 15.11 -9.59 -17.05
CA CYS A 67 13.76 -10.14 -17.16
C CYS A 67 12.86 -9.55 -16.08
N GLY A 68 11.62 -9.19 -16.43
CA GLY A 68 10.69 -8.67 -15.45
C GLY A 68 9.26 -8.58 -15.91
N MET A 69 8.41 -8.18 -14.97
CA MET A 69 7.00 -7.91 -15.24
C MET A 69 6.48 -6.75 -14.40
N ALA A 70 5.57 -5.96 -14.96
CA ALA A 70 4.77 -4.99 -14.24
C ALA A 70 3.34 -5.50 -14.08
N LEU A 71 2.79 -5.39 -12.87
CA LEU A 71 1.41 -5.71 -12.55
C LEU A 71 0.61 -4.43 -12.52
N ARG A 72 -0.41 -4.32 -13.32
CA ARG A 72 -1.27 -3.15 -13.44
C ARG A 72 -2.71 -3.44 -13.12
N SER A 73 -3.44 -2.45 -12.63
CA SER A 73 -4.84 -2.59 -12.27
C SER A 73 -5.58 -1.26 -12.32
N ILE A 74 -6.80 -1.27 -12.83
CA ILE A 74 -7.69 -0.10 -12.78
C ILE A 74 -8.40 0.07 -11.42
N SER A 75 -8.20 -0.87 -10.50
CA SER A 75 -8.89 -0.86 -9.20
C SER A 75 -8.59 0.38 -8.36
N LYS A 76 -7.39 0.97 -8.51
CA LYS A 76 -6.92 2.11 -7.71
C LYS A 76 -6.67 3.35 -8.54
N GLU A 77 -6.14 3.17 -9.73
CA GLU A 77 -5.88 4.27 -10.66
C GLU A 77 -7.16 4.93 -11.14
N LEU A 78 -8.16 4.14 -11.53
CA LEU A 78 -9.47 4.61 -12.02
C LEU A 78 -10.57 4.48 -10.96
N PRO A 79 -10.27 4.39 -9.67
CA PRO A 79 -11.00 3.93 -8.49
C PRO A 79 -12.19 3.00 -8.83
N TRP A 80 -11.94 1.99 -9.66
CA TRP A 80 -12.95 1.02 -10.10
C TRP A 80 -12.62 -0.41 -9.65
N PRO A 81 -12.55 -0.69 -8.33
CA PRO A 81 -12.16 -2.00 -7.81
C PRO A 81 -13.17 -3.11 -8.14
N GLY A 82 -14.43 -2.75 -8.32
CA GLY A 82 -15.51 -3.69 -8.70
C GLY A 82 -15.41 -4.20 -10.13
N SER A 83 -14.63 -3.54 -11.01
CA SER A 83 -14.41 -3.98 -12.40
C SER A 83 -13.65 -5.30 -12.50
N ARG A 84 -12.87 -5.67 -11.48
CA ARG A 84 -12.04 -6.88 -11.46
C ARG A 84 -11.12 -7.00 -12.67
N CYS A 85 -10.50 -5.88 -13.09
CA CYS A 85 -9.65 -5.81 -14.28
C CYS A 85 -8.23 -5.35 -13.93
N GLY A 86 -7.26 -6.06 -14.47
CA GLY A 86 -5.84 -5.77 -14.40
C GLY A 86 -5.10 -6.58 -15.46
N TRP A 87 -3.84 -6.24 -15.69
CA TRP A 87 -2.99 -6.92 -16.68
C TRP A 87 -1.54 -6.99 -16.23
N ILE A 88 -0.78 -7.83 -16.91
CA ILE A 88 0.66 -8.00 -16.71
C ILE A 88 1.37 -7.55 -17.98
N GLU A 89 2.34 -6.64 -17.84
CA GLU A 89 3.30 -6.31 -18.89
C GLU A 89 4.57 -7.13 -18.66
N VAL A 90 5.06 -7.81 -19.68
CA VAL A 90 6.20 -8.71 -19.59
C VAL A 90 7.37 -8.14 -20.40
N PHE A 91 8.54 -8.05 -19.79
CA PHE A 91 9.74 -7.47 -20.38
C PHE A 91 10.83 -8.53 -20.56
N ASN A 92 11.51 -8.49 -21.71
CA ASN A 92 12.71 -9.26 -22.02
C ASN A 92 12.56 -10.78 -21.85
N ARG A 93 11.33 -11.28 -22.09
CA ARG A 93 10.92 -12.65 -21.84
C ARG A 93 11.89 -13.70 -22.39
N LYS A 94 12.51 -13.42 -23.55
CA LYS A 94 13.38 -14.38 -24.28
C LYS A 94 14.81 -14.42 -23.78
N ASN A 95 15.20 -13.55 -22.86
CA ASN A 95 16.55 -13.50 -22.33
C ASN A 95 16.86 -14.64 -21.35
N ASP A 96 15.82 -15.24 -20.76
CA ASP A 96 15.93 -16.38 -19.86
C ASP A 96 14.91 -17.47 -20.18
N PRO A 97 15.36 -18.71 -20.50
CA PRO A 97 14.45 -19.81 -20.86
C PRO A 97 13.52 -20.25 -19.72
N LEU A 98 13.94 -20.09 -18.45
CA LEU A 98 13.10 -20.45 -17.30
C LEU A 98 12.02 -19.39 -17.11
N PHE A 99 12.36 -18.12 -17.28
CA PHE A 99 11.38 -17.03 -17.26
C PHE A 99 10.38 -17.15 -18.41
N ASP A 100 10.85 -17.51 -19.63
CA ASP A 100 9.94 -17.75 -20.76
C ASP A 100 8.94 -18.88 -20.47
N ARG A 101 9.40 -19.98 -19.87
CA ARG A 101 8.53 -21.09 -19.43
C ARG A 101 7.54 -20.65 -18.34
N TYR A 102 8.01 -19.85 -17.39
CA TYR A 102 7.16 -19.31 -16.31
C TYR A 102 6.04 -18.43 -16.89
N ILE A 103 6.37 -17.50 -17.78
CA ILE A 103 5.36 -16.66 -18.46
C ILE A 103 4.39 -17.52 -19.27
N LYS A 104 4.89 -18.56 -19.97
CA LYS A 104 4.01 -19.49 -20.66
C LYS A 104 3.02 -20.16 -19.69
N SER A 105 3.48 -20.61 -18.52
CA SER A 105 2.59 -21.23 -17.54
C SER A 105 1.55 -20.25 -16.98
N LEU A 106 1.86 -18.96 -16.85
CA LEU A 106 0.86 -17.94 -16.48
C LEU A 106 -0.21 -17.78 -17.56
N VAL A 107 0.19 -17.77 -18.84
CA VAL A 107 -0.75 -17.70 -19.96
C VAL A 107 -1.62 -18.95 -19.99
N ASP A 108 -1.03 -20.13 -19.86
CA ASP A 108 -1.76 -21.41 -19.85
C ASP A 108 -2.76 -21.47 -18.67
N ALA A 109 -2.37 -20.98 -17.48
CA ALA A 109 -3.26 -20.89 -16.34
C ALA A 109 -4.42 -19.89 -16.59
N LYS A 110 -4.14 -18.75 -17.25
CA LYS A 110 -5.18 -17.79 -17.64
C LYS A 110 -6.19 -18.36 -18.62
N MET A 111 -5.77 -19.27 -19.49
CA MET A 111 -6.67 -19.96 -20.42
C MET A 111 -7.71 -20.87 -19.75
N LEU A 112 -7.51 -21.21 -18.46
CA LEU A 112 -8.51 -21.93 -17.67
C LEU A 112 -9.68 -21.04 -17.25
N GLU A 113 -9.53 -19.72 -17.31
CA GLU A 113 -10.60 -18.77 -17.11
C GLU A 113 -11.43 -18.65 -18.40
N VAL A 114 -12.63 -19.21 -18.37
CA VAL A 114 -13.49 -19.28 -19.57
C VAL A 114 -13.95 -17.90 -20.04
N CYS A 115 -14.25 -16.98 -19.10
CA CYS A 115 -14.77 -15.65 -19.40
C CYS A 115 -14.14 -14.59 -18.47
N SER A 116 -13.34 -13.72 -19.06
CA SER A 116 -12.86 -12.51 -18.36
C SER A 116 -13.90 -11.38 -18.49
N THR A 117 -13.85 -10.42 -17.54
CA THR A 117 -14.69 -9.20 -17.60
C THR A 117 -14.35 -8.39 -18.86
N THR A 118 -15.24 -8.36 -19.84
CA THR A 118 -14.99 -7.71 -21.13
C THR A 118 -15.19 -6.20 -21.08
N LEU A 119 -16.28 -5.72 -20.45
CA LEU A 119 -16.64 -4.31 -20.43
C LEU A 119 -15.51 -3.40 -19.90
N PRO A 120 -14.87 -3.70 -18.74
CA PRO A 120 -13.76 -2.87 -18.27
C PRO A 120 -12.59 -2.86 -19.26
N GLN A 121 -12.26 -3.99 -19.89
CA GLN A 121 -11.17 -4.07 -20.88
C GLN A 121 -11.43 -3.18 -22.09
N MET A 122 -12.68 -3.11 -22.57
CA MET A 122 -13.06 -2.24 -23.68
C MET A 122 -13.05 -0.76 -23.33
N ALA A 123 -13.38 -0.41 -22.09
CA ALA A 123 -13.42 0.98 -21.64
C ALA A 123 -12.03 1.59 -21.36
N ILE A 124 -11.02 0.77 -21.06
CA ILE A 124 -9.68 1.24 -20.69
C ILE A 124 -9.05 2.14 -21.76
N PRO A 125 -9.01 1.77 -23.06
CA PRO A 125 -8.42 2.64 -24.09
C PRO A 125 -9.08 4.01 -24.17
N ASP A 126 -10.40 4.08 -24.09
CA ASP A 126 -11.16 5.34 -24.15
C ASP A 126 -10.88 6.22 -22.92
N ILE A 127 -10.78 5.61 -21.74
CA ILE A 127 -10.46 6.34 -20.50
C ILE A 127 -9.05 6.94 -20.58
N TYR A 128 -8.05 6.12 -20.95
CA TYR A 128 -6.65 6.59 -21.02
C TYR A 128 -6.41 7.61 -22.14
N SER A 129 -7.18 7.57 -23.22
CA SER A 129 -7.10 8.53 -24.32
C SER A 129 -7.95 9.79 -24.10
N SER A 130 -8.78 9.82 -23.05
CA SER A 130 -9.59 10.99 -22.73
C SER A 130 -8.73 12.20 -22.38
N PRO A 131 -9.02 13.41 -22.92
CA PRO A 131 -8.33 14.63 -22.55
C PRO A 131 -8.52 14.99 -21.07
N GLU A 132 -9.57 14.50 -20.42
CA GLU A 132 -9.86 14.71 -19.01
C GLU A 132 -9.04 13.80 -18.08
N PHE A 133 -8.38 12.75 -18.60
CA PHE A 133 -7.69 11.77 -17.77
C PHE A 133 -6.57 12.40 -16.92
N ILE A 134 -5.66 13.13 -17.51
CA ILE A 134 -4.54 13.78 -16.80
C ILE A 134 -5.03 14.88 -15.84
N PRO A 135 -5.94 15.80 -16.23
CA PRO A 135 -6.56 16.75 -15.29
C PRO A 135 -7.21 16.06 -14.08
N HIS A 136 -7.95 14.97 -14.28
CA HIS A 136 -8.55 14.18 -13.20
C HIS A 136 -7.49 13.62 -12.24
N LEU A 137 -6.43 13.00 -12.77
CA LEU A 137 -5.34 12.46 -11.96
C LEU A 137 -4.69 13.54 -11.09
N ASN A 138 -4.39 14.69 -11.67
CA ASN A 138 -3.76 15.81 -10.98
C ASN A 138 -4.65 16.35 -9.86
N ALA A 139 -5.93 16.56 -10.12
CA ALA A 139 -6.88 17.03 -9.11
C ALA A 139 -7.02 16.04 -7.95
N ARG A 140 -7.08 14.73 -8.24
CA ARG A 140 -7.16 13.68 -7.24
C ARG A 140 -5.89 13.58 -6.40
N ASN A 141 -4.72 13.61 -7.05
CA ASN A 141 -3.44 13.53 -6.36
C ASN A 141 -3.21 14.73 -5.44
N GLU A 142 -3.67 15.92 -5.84
CA GLU A 142 -3.62 17.10 -4.97
C GLU A 142 -4.47 16.92 -3.71
N LYS A 143 -5.68 16.34 -3.82
CA LYS A 143 -6.51 16.01 -2.65
C LYS A 143 -5.78 15.03 -1.70
N TYR A 144 -5.14 14.00 -2.23
CA TYR A 144 -4.38 13.06 -1.39
C TYR A 144 -3.17 13.72 -0.74
N ARG A 145 -2.47 14.59 -1.45
CA ARG A 145 -1.35 15.35 -0.90
C ARG A 145 -1.79 16.21 0.29
N GLN A 146 -2.92 16.93 0.16
CA GLN A 146 -3.46 17.77 1.23
C GLN A 146 -3.88 16.93 2.44
N ARG A 147 -4.58 15.82 2.24
CA ARG A 147 -4.98 14.89 3.31
C ARG A 147 -3.77 14.26 4.00
N ALA A 148 -2.76 13.86 3.22
CA ALA A 148 -1.51 13.32 3.77
C ALA A 148 -0.83 14.34 4.69
N HIS A 149 -0.69 15.59 4.24
CA HIS A 149 -0.10 16.68 5.02
C HIS A 149 -0.87 16.90 6.32
N GLN A 150 -2.20 17.07 6.26
CA GLN A 150 -3.04 17.28 7.43
C GLN A 150 -2.93 16.11 8.44
N ALA A 151 -2.96 14.86 7.95
CA ALA A 151 -2.82 13.68 8.80
C ALA A 151 -1.44 13.63 9.48
N VAL A 152 -0.37 13.93 8.75
CA VAL A 152 0.99 14.01 9.28
C VAL A 152 1.11 15.11 10.34
N GLU A 153 0.55 16.31 10.10
CA GLU A 153 0.56 17.40 11.08
C GLU A 153 -0.11 17.00 12.40
N ILE A 154 -1.29 16.36 12.33
CA ILE A 154 -2.02 15.92 13.52
C ILE A 154 -1.23 14.85 14.28
N LEU A 155 -0.79 13.81 13.60
CA LEU A 155 -0.18 12.66 14.25
C LEU A 155 1.25 12.93 14.73
N SER A 156 2.00 13.81 14.06
CA SER A 156 3.39 14.14 14.46
C SER A 156 3.49 14.86 15.79
N GLN A 157 2.37 15.34 16.34
CA GLN A 157 2.31 15.94 17.68
C GLN A 157 2.30 14.89 18.80
N VAL A 158 2.05 13.63 18.48
CA VAL A 158 1.95 12.55 19.46
C VAL A 158 3.36 12.01 19.75
N LYS A 159 3.72 11.93 21.02
CA LYS A 159 4.99 11.34 21.47
C LYS A 159 4.93 9.81 21.42
N GLY A 160 6.08 9.18 21.16
CA GLY A 160 6.20 7.73 21.15
C GLY A 160 5.85 7.08 19.82
N ILE A 161 5.59 7.88 18.77
CA ILE A 161 5.37 7.40 17.42
C ILE A 161 6.24 8.13 16.40
N LYS A 162 6.41 7.50 15.24
CA LYS A 162 6.97 8.08 14.03
C LYS A 162 5.97 7.93 12.90
N VAL A 163 5.63 9.03 12.25
CA VAL A 163 4.77 9.05 11.07
C VAL A 163 5.64 8.96 9.82
N VAL A 164 5.33 8.03 8.91
CA VAL A 164 5.97 7.93 7.61
C VAL A 164 5.18 8.80 6.64
N GLU A 165 5.75 9.92 6.22
CA GLU A 165 5.10 10.83 5.27
C GLU A 165 4.96 10.16 3.90
N PRO A 166 3.73 9.94 3.42
CA PRO A 166 3.50 9.30 2.13
C PRO A 166 3.74 10.29 0.98
N LYS A 167 4.20 9.77 -0.14
CA LYS A 167 4.38 10.52 -1.40
C LYS A 167 3.54 9.97 -2.55
N GLY A 168 2.86 8.84 -2.29
CA GLY A 168 1.97 8.18 -3.23
C GLY A 168 1.05 7.20 -2.54
N GLY A 169 0.15 6.58 -3.29
CA GLY A 169 -0.94 5.79 -2.74
C GLY A 169 -1.92 6.65 -1.94
N PHE A 170 -2.78 6.00 -1.20
CA PHE A 170 -3.71 6.67 -0.27
C PHE A 170 -3.61 6.05 1.14
N PHE A 171 -2.37 5.80 1.56
CA PHE A 171 -2.04 5.20 2.85
C PHE A 171 -1.06 6.09 3.61
N LEU A 172 -1.15 6.00 4.92
CA LEU A 172 -0.19 6.56 5.85
C LEU A 172 0.18 5.49 6.87
N THR A 173 1.45 5.33 7.12
CA THR A 173 1.97 4.39 8.12
C THR A 173 2.47 5.13 9.35
N VAL A 174 2.01 4.67 10.49
CA VAL A 174 2.44 5.11 11.82
C VAL A 174 3.20 3.97 12.49
N LEU A 175 4.40 4.25 12.98
CA LEU A 175 5.23 3.29 13.70
C LEU A 175 5.34 3.74 15.17
N PHE A 176 5.16 2.82 16.08
CA PHE A 176 5.49 3.04 17.49
C PHE A 176 7.01 2.97 17.69
N GLU A 177 7.53 3.73 18.65
CA GLU A 177 8.93 3.61 19.05
C GLU A 177 9.21 2.20 19.58
N THR A 178 10.40 1.71 19.29
CA THR A 178 10.77 0.32 19.64
C THR A 178 10.69 0.09 21.15
N GLY A 179 9.91 -0.91 21.55
CA GLY A 179 9.78 -1.33 22.94
C GLY A 179 8.83 -0.49 23.79
N ILE A 180 8.13 0.52 23.19
CA ILE A 180 7.17 1.34 23.93
C ILE A 180 5.87 0.57 24.26
N LEU A 181 5.45 -0.33 23.37
CA LEU A 181 4.22 -1.10 23.55
C LEU A 181 4.46 -2.31 24.48
N ASN A 182 3.44 -2.63 25.29
CA ASN A 182 3.41 -3.82 26.13
C ASN A 182 1.99 -4.40 26.23
N ASP A 183 1.87 -5.57 26.85
CA ASP A 183 0.63 -6.35 26.93
C ASP A 183 -0.38 -5.84 27.98
N ARG A 184 0.02 -4.89 28.87
CA ARG A 184 -0.85 -4.29 29.89
C ARG A 184 -1.63 -3.09 29.39
N MET A 185 -1.17 -2.47 28.30
CA MET A 185 -1.80 -1.30 27.69
C MET A 185 -3.20 -1.60 27.19
N LYS A 186 -4.14 -0.68 27.43
CA LYS A 186 -5.53 -0.77 26.99
C LYS A 186 -6.17 0.59 26.85
N LEU A 187 -7.18 0.67 26.00
CA LEU A 187 -8.11 1.80 25.95
C LEU A 187 -9.37 1.50 26.77
N LYS A 188 -10.04 2.55 27.23
CA LYS A 188 -11.37 2.41 27.85
C LYS A 188 -12.40 2.08 26.78
N ILE A 189 -13.06 0.94 26.93
CA ILE A 189 -14.12 0.50 26.04
C ILE A 189 -15.44 0.63 26.77
N SER A 190 -16.38 1.43 26.23
CA SER A 190 -17.70 1.68 26.83
C SER A 190 -18.70 0.56 26.55
N ASN A 191 -18.51 -0.18 25.44
CA ASN A 191 -19.37 -1.30 25.05
C ASN A 191 -18.81 -2.61 25.62
N SER A 192 -19.50 -3.18 26.63
CA SER A 192 -19.06 -4.41 27.30
C SER A 192 -19.05 -5.65 26.40
N GLU A 193 -19.90 -5.71 25.37
CA GLU A 193 -19.89 -6.83 24.43
C GLU A 193 -18.68 -6.74 23.49
N ALA A 194 -18.34 -5.55 23.03
CA ALA A 194 -17.11 -5.32 22.25
C ALA A 194 -15.86 -5.64 23.06
N GLU A 195 -15.80 -5.20 24.33
CA GLU A 195 -14.70 -5.52 25.24
C GLU A 195 -14.55 -7.04 25.44
N LYS A 196 -15.64 -7.74 25.70
CA LYS A 196 -15.65 -9.21 25.84
C LYS A 196 -15.21 -9.89 24.55
N TYR A 197 -15.68 -9.40 23.39
CA TYR A 197 -15.34 -9.97 22.09
C TYR A 197 -13.84 -9.89 21.80
N ILE A 198 -13.23 -8.70 21.97
CA ILE A 198 -11.81 -8.53 21.69
C ILE A 198 -10.90 -9.22 22.73
N SER A 199 -11.37 -9.41 23.98
CA SER A 199 -10.56 -10.01 25.06
C SER A 199 -9.99 -11.39 24.67
N GLY A 200 -10.79 -12.22 23.98
CA GLY A 200 -10.35 -13.50 23.45
C GLY A 200 -9.30 -13.39 22.34
N MET A 201 -9.31 -12.29 21.58
CA MET A 201 -8.38 -12.05 20.48
C MET A 201 -7.04 -11.46 20.95
N LEU A 202 -7.02 -10.82 22.13
CA LEU A 202 -5.84 -10.14 22.65
C LEU A 202 -4.81 -11.11 23.22
N ALA A 203 -5.19 -12.30 23.67
CA ALA A 203 -4.32 -13.23 24.42
C ALA A 203 -3.01 -13.57 23.67
N ASN A 204 -3.07 -13.75 22.35
CA ASN A 204 -1.92 -14.10 21.51
C ASN A 204 -1.64 -13.06 20.41
N ALA A 205 -2.16 -11.84 20.56
CA ALA A 205 -1.98 -10.80 19.56
C ALA A 205 -0.61 -10.11 19.70
N ALA A 206 0.04 -9.80 18.58
CA ALA A 206 1.18 -8.91 18.54
C ALA A 206 0.80 -7.51 19.10
N ASN A 207 1.77 -6.76 19.61
CA ASN A 207 1.51 -5.50 20.30
C ASN A 207 0.76 -4.48 19.43
N ASP A 208 1.14 -4.33 18.18
CA ASP A 208 0.44 -3.45 17.25
C ASP A 208 -0.99 -3.90 16.95
N ARG A 209 -1.22 -5.21 16.85
CA ARG A 209 -2.56 -5.77 16.71
C ARG A 209 -3.41 -5.55 17.95
N ARG A 210 -2.81 -5.59 19.14
CA ARG A 210 -3.51 -5.26 20.41
C ARG A 210 -3.99 -3.82 20.39
N PHE A 211 -3.14 -2.87 19.98
CA PHE A 211 -3.54 -1.47 19.81
C PHE A 211 -4.69 -1.33 18.82
N VAL A 212 -4.60 -1.93 17.64
CA VAL A 212 -5.64 -1.86 16.59
C VAL A 212 -6.98 -2.39 17.09
N LEU A 213 -7.00 -3.51 17.81
CA LEU A 213 -8.23 -4.08 18.38
C LEU A 213 -8.83 -3.17 19.48
N ASN A 214 -7.98 -2.58 20.33
CA ASN A 214 -8.43 -1.61 21.34
C ASN A 214 -9.01 -0.36 20.67
N LEU A 215 -8.34 0.20 19.66
CA LEU A 215 -8.82 1.36 18.91
C LEU A 215 -10.19 1.08 18.27
N LEU A 216 -10.33 -0.06 17.59
CA LEU A 216 -11.59 -0.46 16.97
C LEU A 216 -12.72 -0.57 17.99
N ALA A 217 -12.48 -1.26 19.10
CA ALA A 217 -13.52 -1.49 20.12
C ALA A 217 -13.88 -0.23 20.91
N SER A 218 -12.95 0.73 21.07
CA SER A 218 -13.20 1.97 21.81
C SER A 218 -13.83 3.08 20.96
N THR A 219 -13.50 3.15 19.66
CA THR A 219 -13.83 4.30 18.79
C THR A 219 -14.62 3.93 17.54
N GLY A 220 -14.64 2.66 17.14
CA GLY A 220 -15.15 2.21 15.84
C GLY A 220 -14.19 2.44 14.66
N ILE A 221 -13.00 3.02 14.89
CA ILE A 221 -12.01 3.27 13.84
C ILE A 221 -11.21 2.01 13.56
N CYS A 222 -11.26 1.54 12.30
CA CYS A 222 -10.54 0.35 11.84
C CYS A 222 -9.26 0.75 11.09
N VAL A 223 -8.12 0.32 11.59
CA VAL A 223 -6.81 0.45 10.93
C VAL A 223 -6.16 -0.93 10.77
N VAL A 224 -5.08 -1.05 10.01
CA VAL A 224 -4.44 -2.34 9.76
C VAL A 224 -3.08 -2.40 10.47
N PRO A 225 -2.80 -3.39 11.34
CA PRO A 225 -1.52 -3.50 12.02
C PRO A 225 -0.39 -3.75 11.01
N ILE A 226 0.77 -3.15 11.24
CA ILE A 226 1.89 -3.23 10.29
C ILE A 226 2.53 -4.63 10.29
N SER A 227 2.39 -5.38 11.36
CA SER A 227 2.77 -6.80 11.43
C SER A 227 2.07 -7.67 10.38
N SER A 228 0.87 -7.27 9.90
CA SER A 228 0.16 -7.93 8.79
C SER A 228 0.86 -7.76 7.43
N PHE A 229 1.87 -6.89 7.33
CA PHE A 229 2.70 -6.68 6.13
C PHE A 229 4.09 -7.30 6.29
N CYS A 230 4.24 -8.34 7.10
CA CYS A 230 5.52 -8.99 7.39
C CYS A 230 6.59 -8.05 7.97
N CYS A 231 6.19 -6.91 8.52
CA CYS A 231 7.09 -5.98 9.19
C CYS A 231 7.34 -6.39 10.64
N ARG A 232 8.59 -6.26 11.10
CA ARG A 232 8.99 -6.58 12.48
C ARG A 232 8.83 -5.41 13.46
N LYS A 233 8.35 -4.27 12.96
CA LYS A 233 8.07 -3.09 13.79
C LYS A 233 6.62 -3.07 14.21
N ASP A 234 6.33 -2.50 15.37
CA ASP A 234 4.97 -2.23 15.79
C ASP A 234 4.45 -0.96 15.13
N GLY A 235 3.21 -1.01 14.64
CA GLY A 235 2.60 0.13 13.97
C GLY A 235 1.28 -0.19 13.31
N PHE A 236 0.76 0.75 12.55
CA PHE A 236 -0.45 0.54 11.77
C PHE A 236 -0.45 1.37 10.49
N ARG A 237 -1.24 0.93 9.53
CA ARG A 237 -1.56 1.66 8.31
C ARG A 237 -3.00 2.18 8.42
N VAL A 238 -3.19 3.46 8.08
CA VAL A 238 -4.50 4.10 7.93
C VAL A 238 -4.67 4.61 6.50
N THR A 239 -5.92 4.72 6.02
CA THR A 239 -6.23 5.24 4.69
C THR A 239 -6.55 6.73 4.72
N LEU A 240 -6.33 7.43 3.59
CA LEU A 240 -6.61 8.85 3.37
C LEU A 240 -7.86 9.04 2.49
N LEU A 241 -8.81 8.11 2.56
CA LEU A 241 -9.95 8.05 1.63
C LEU A 241 -11.16 8.86 2.07
N GLU A 242 -11.26 9.24 3.35
CA GLU A 242 -12.37 10.06 3.83
C GLU A 242 -12.44 11.39 3.07
N GLU A 243 -13.59 11.69 2.49
CA GLU A 243 -13.77 12.86 1.64
C GLU A 243 -14.34 14.07 2.38
N ASP A 244 -15.09 13.84 3.46
CA ASP A 244 -15.58 14.91 4.32
C ASP A 244 -14.45 15.45 5.20
N PRO A 245 -14.10 16.74 5.10
CA PRO A 245 -12.95 17.30 5.82
C PRO A 245 -13.11 17.27 7.35
N GLU A 246 -14.33 17.45 7.86
CA GLU A 246 -14.59 17.43 9.30
C GLU A 246 -14.48 16.01 9.86
N ALA A 247 -15.07 15.04 9.14
CA ALA A 247 -14.94 13.61 9.48
C ALA A 247 -13.48 13.15 9.40
N PHE A 248 -12.73 13.60 8.41
CA PHE A 248 -11.30 13.32 8.26
C PHE A 248 -10.50 13.83 9.45
N GLU A 249 -10.63 15.11 9.77
CA GLU A 249 -9.93 15.72 10.89
C GLU A 249 -10.30 15.07 12.23
N LYS A 250 -11.58 14.86 12.47
CA LYS A 250 -12.08 14.18 13.67
C LYS A 250 -11.50 12.78 13.82
N THR A 251 -11.44 12.02 12.72
CA THR A 251 -10.87 10.66 12.72
C THR A 251 -9.40 10.67 13.11
N PHE A 252 -8.58 11.54 12.50
CA PHE A 252 -7.16 11.59 12.81
C PHE A 252 -6.85 12.15 14.19
N ARG A 253 -7.63 13.12 14.70
CA ARG A 253 -7.54 13.57 16.10
C ARG A 253 -7.92 12.45 17.08
N THR A 254 -9.00 11.71 16.82
CA THR A 254 -9.38 10.56 17.64
C THR A 254 -8.29 9.49 17.67
N ILE A 255 -7.63 9.22 16.55
CA ILE A 255 -6.48 8.29 16.50
C ILE A 255 -5.34 8.85 17.38
N ALA A 256 -4.99 10.13 17.25
CA ALA A 256 -3.92 10.78 18.01
C ALA A 256 -4.16 10.72 19.53
N ASP A 257 -5.38 11.05 19.95
CA ASP A 257 -5.79 10.99 21.36
C ASP A 257 -5.75 9.55 21.88
N SER A 258 -6.28 8.61 21.09
CA SER A 258 -6.27 7.18 21.44
C SER A 258 -4.85 6.62 21.59
N ILE A 259 -3.90 7.01 20.72
CA ILE A 259 -2.49 6.63 20.88
C ILE A 259 -1.95 7.18 22.21
N SER A 260 -2.20 8.46 22.49
CA SER A 260 -1.73 9.11 23.70
C SER A 260 -2.28 8.46 24.95
N ASP A 261 -3.56 8.11 24.96
CA ASP A 261 -4.23 7.45 26.10
C ASP A 261 -3.76 6.00 26.26
N TYR A 262 -3.57 5.28 25.15
CA TYR A 262 -3.06 3.92 25.17
C TYR A 262 -1.66 3.85 25.76
N LEU A 263 -0.76 4.76 25.36
CA LEU A 263 0.61 4.82 25.87
C LEU A 263 0.69 5.22 27.35
N LYS A 264 -0.30 5.97 27.87
CA LYS A 264 -0.38 6.34 29.28
C LYS A 264 -1.01 5.27 30.18
N SER A 265 -1.62 4.24 29.61
CA SER A 265 -2.38 3.22 30.34
C SER A 265 -1.52 2.07 30.90
N ALA A 266 -0.21 2.13 30.73
CA ALA A 266 0.77 1.11 31.13
C ALA A 266 1.05 1.10 32.64
#